data_c2858fdc59bd8bf2f638c1affaf75bb6
#
_entry.id   c2858fdc59bd8bf2f638c1affaf75bb6
#
_cell.length_a   1.000
_cell.length_b   1.000
_cell.length_c   1.000
_cell.angle_alpha   90.00
_cell.angle_beta   90.00
_cell.angle_gamma   90.00
#
_symmetry.space_group_name_H-M   'P 1'
#
loop_
_entity.id
_entity.type
_entity.pdbx_description
1 polymer ?
#
loop_
_entity_poly.entity_id
_entity_poly.type
_entity_poly.pdbx_seq_one_letter_code
_entity_poly.pdbx_strand_id
1 'polypeptide(L)'
;MTILSLVYYHLGFNRILILNGDSGFNLRVNTDQDHGGDTKGKMINLPNGELLLICDIDIVYDSPFCELTFEIVSQERTEGIDLSLYDAVSFDIEYFGEGHPNARFLVRNRNEMYSTDDLLSDKFNQFEFDPNLYTADVPLSFNYLNVPTWWIEYYQHPVELTAVDISNTVLIEIGTVGRVEPGHHEFLIRSITFRGKYLPHNEYLRYILLVWILCLSTYVLFYILNMQKTLVKEKDQQARLNKQMAKLRQQATNDPLTGIRNRNGIEHVFSDLIDIKNSGTSVSIALFDIDHFKSINDNHGHGVGDQVLIQLCKSVQNKLSNSSIFIRWGGEEFLLIFVDMNLVESVDISEELRMIIEETVWDKGLTVTASFGVVQLGDETLKVAIERADKMLYRAKESGRNWVAAEQLPDQLLSNSQER
;
A
#
# COMPACT_ATOMS: atom_id res chain seq x y z
N MET A 1 -8.85 15.94 -14.58
CA MET A 1 -7.50 16.16 -15.12
C MET A 1 -7.26 15.42 -16.42
N THR A 2 -7.47 14.12 -16.52
CA THR A 2 -7.16 13.30 -17.72
C THR A 2 -7.91 13.78 -18.97
N ILE A 3 -9.19 14.12 -18.89
CA ILE A 3 -9.98 14.64 -20.03
C ILE A 3 -9.41 15.98 -20.52
N LEU A 4 -9.06 16.87 -19.60
CA LEU A 4 -8.48 18.18 -19.95
C LEU A 4 -7.10 18.01 -20.61
N SER A 5 -6.30 17.07 -20.13
CA SER A 5 -5.00 16.72 -20.69
C SER A 5 -5.13 16.12 -22.09
N LEU A 6 -6.13 15.25 -22.32
CA LEU A 6 -6.41 14.71 -23.66
C LEU A 6 -6.85 15.80 -24.65
N VAL A 7 -7.73 16.71 -24.21
CA VAL A 7 -8.15 17.87 -25.03
C VAL A 7 -6.95 18.75 -25.36
N TYR A 8 -6.10 19.02 -24.37
CA TYR A 8 -4.88 19.81 -24.59
C TYR A 8 -3.89 19.12 -25.51
N TYR A 9 -3.75 17.78 -25.44
CA TYR A 9 -2.94 17.01 -26.36
C TYR A 9 -3.44 17.14 -27.81
N HIS A 10 -4.77 17.08 -28.03
CA HIS A 10 -5.34 17.21 -29.38
C HIS A 10 -5.22 18.62 -29.94
N LEU A 11 -5.37 19.65 -29.12
CA LEU A 11 -5.28 21.04 -29.54
C LEU A 11 -3.87 21.60 -29.56
N GLY A 12 -2.98 21.06 -28.75
CA GLY A 12 -1.58 21.49 -28.59
C GLY A 12 -0.56 20.45 -29.05
N PHE A 13 0.70 20.71 -28.73
CA PHE A 13 1.84 19.84 -29.07
C PHE A 13 1.97 19.49 -30.57
N ASN A 14 1.47 20.39 -31.45
CA ASN A 14 1.56 20.20 -32.88
C ASN A 14 2.96 20.57 -33.38
N ARG A 15 3.56 19.69 -34.18
CA ARG A 15 4.74 19.94 -34.98
C ARG A 15 4.27 20.29 -36.38
N ILE A 16 4.76 21.39 -36.92
CA ILE A 16 4.42 21.85 -38.24
C ILE A 16 5.71 22.20 -38.98
N LEU A 17 5.86 21.70 -40.20
CA LEU A 17 6.89 22.10 -41.16
C LEU A 17 6.20 22.58 -42.43
N ILE A 18 6.53 23.77 -42.90
CA ILE A 18 5.96 24.36 -44.13
C ILE A 18 7.09 24.52 -45.13
N LEU A 19 6.88 24.00 -46.34
CA LEU A 19 7.71 24.22 -47.49
C LEU A 19 7.01 25.16 -48.45
N ASN A 20 7.71 26.22 -48.82
CA ASN A 20 7.35 27.19 -49.82
C ASN A 20 8.63 27.91 -50.31
N GLY A 21 8.51 28.96 -51.12
CA GLY A 21 9.65 29.71 -51.63
C GLY A 21 10.47 30.42 -50.53
N ASP A 22 9.90 30.67 -49.36
CA ASP A 22 10.54 31.35 -48.22
C ASP A 22 11.11 30.37 -47.19
N SER A 23 10.99 29.05 -47.41
CA SER A 23 11.36 28.03 -46.41
C SER A 23 12.87 27.87 -46.20
N GLY A 24 13.69 28.56 -46.98
CA GLY A 24 15.14 28.58 -46.82
C GLY A 24 15.87 27.34 -47.36
N PHE A 25 15.17 26.41 -48.03
CA PHE A 25 15.76 25.28 -48.71
C PHE A 25 16.18 25.65 -50.11
N ASN A 26 17.25 25.01 -50.64
CA ASN A 26 17.61 25.13 -52.03
C ASN A 26 16.51 24.52 -52.91
N LEU A 27 16.19 25.18 -53.97
CA LEU A 27 15.16 24.76 -54.92
C LEU A 27 15.78 24.42 -56.26
N ARG A 28 15.41 23.29 -56.83
CA ARG A 28 15.86 22.85 -58.16
C ARG A 28 14.70 22.27 -58.93
N VAL A 29 14.70 22.46 -60.24
CA VAL A 29 13.79 21.76 -61.15
C VAL A 29 14.54 20.60 -61.77
N ASN A 30 13.98 19.41 -61.66
CA ASN A 30 14.49 18.20 -62.28
C ASN A 30 13.53 17.81 -63.42
N THR A 31 14.10 17.39 -64.56
CA THR A 31 13.37 16.91 -65.71
C THR A 31 14.04 15.65 -66.28
N ASP A 32 13.39 14.99 -67.20
CA ASP A 32 13.94 13.83 -67.95
C ASP A 32 15.12 14.14 -68.90
N GLN A 33 15.49 15.40 -69.00
CA GLN A 33 16.63 15.80 -69.88
C GLN A 33 17.93 15.10 -69.48
N ASP A 34 18.19 14.90 -68.25
CA ASP A 34 19.35 14.18 -67.72
C ASP A 34 19.33 12.67 -68.08
N HIS A 35 18.16 12.17 -68.53
CA HIS A 35 17.95 10.79 -69.00
C HIS A 35 17.65 10.67 -70.47
N GLY A 36 17.94 11.74 -71.25
CA GLY A 36 17.77 11.77 -72.73
C GLY A 36 16.37 12.14 -73.19
N GLY A 37 15.53 12.69 -72.32
CA GLY A 37 14.23 13.30 -72.65
C GLY A 37 14.39 14.76 -73.13
N ASP A 38 13.31 15.36 -73.63
CA ASP A 38 13.23 16.74 -74.08
C ASP A 38 12.29 17.64 -73.25
N THR A 39 11.81 17.16 -72.12
CA THR A 39 10.93 17.91 -71.18
C THR A 39 11.64 19.15 -70.64
N LYS A 40 11.00 20.32 -70.75
CA LYS A 40 11.54 21.57 -70.21
C LYS A 40 10.82 21.96 -68.95
N GLY A 41 11.58 22.25 -67.92
CA GLY A 41 11.08 22.69 -66.62
C GLY A 41 11.64 24.05 -66.21
N LYS A 42 10.80 24.90 -65.63
CA LYS A 42 11.20 26.20 -65.09
C LYS A 42 10.43 26.49 -63.82
N MET A 43 11.10 27.02 -62.80
CA MET A 43 10.49 27.52 -61.58
C MET A 43 10.59 29.06 -61.55
N ILE A 44 9.54 29.70 -61.07
CA ILE A 44 9.47 31.12 -60.76
C ILE A 44 9.11 31.28 -59.29
N ASN A 45 9.96 31.92 -58.49
CA ASN A 45 9.64 32.29 -57.12
C ASN A 45 8.89 33.63 -57.14
N LEU A 46 7.64 33.65 -56.64
CA LEU A 46 6.80 34.82 -56.62
C LEU A 46 7.02 35.62 -55.32
N PRO A 47 6.72 36.94 -55.33
CA PRO A 47 7.08 37.84 -54.20
C PRO A 47 6.44 37.48 -52.86
N ASN A 48 5.38 36.67 -52.86
CA ASN A 48 4.67 36.21 -51.67
C ASN A 48 5.14 34.83 -51.15
N GLY A 49 6.26 34.33 -51.68
CA GLY A 49 6.78 32.99 -51.31
C GLY A 49 6.08 31.83 -52.03
N GLU A 50 5.16 32.10 -52.92
CA GLU A 50 4.57 31.07 -53.79
C GLU A 50 5.56 30.68 -54.93
N LEU A 51 5.50 29.43 -55.33
CA LEU A 51 6.33 28.84 -56.38
C LEU A 51 5.48 28.46 -57.59
N LEU A 52 5.83 28.96 -58.75
CA LEU A 52 5.21 28.54 -59.98
C LEU A 52 6.16 27.61 -60.74
N LEU A 53 5.84 26.32 -60.80
CA LEU A 53 6.52 25.33 -61.58
C LEU A 53 5.85 25.23 -62.97
N ILE A 54 6.59 25.46 -64.02
CA ILE A 54 6.13 25.39 -65.40
C ILE A 54 6.86 24.23 -66.08
N CYS A 55 6.11 23.31 -66.66
CA CYS A 55 6.62 22.09 -67.32
C CYS A 55 6.05 21.99 -68.75
N ASP A 56 6.94 21.98 -69.74
CA ASP A 56 6.59 21.65 -71.11
C ASP A 56 7.05 20.19 -71.37
N ILE A 57 6.05 19.27 -71.28
CA ILE A 57 6.28 17.82 -71.31
C ILE A 57 6.38 17.36 -72.76
N ASP A 58 7.49 16.64 -73.09
CA ASP A 58 7.69 15.93 -74.35
C ASP A 58 7.72 14.42 -74.05
N ILE A 59 7.31 13.63 -75.07
CA ILE A 59 7.20 12.17 -74.98
C ILE A 59 8.38 11.42 -75.62
N VAL A 60 9.50 12.05 -75.81
CA VAL A 60 10.70 11.40 -76.30
C VAL A 60 11.21 10.35 -75.32
N TYR A 61 11.05 10.59 -74.08
CA TYR A 61 11.36 9.65 -72.99
C TYR A 61 10.14 8.84 -72.58
N ASP A 62 10.30 7.52 -72.29
CA ASP A 62 9.17 6.61 -71.99
C ASP A 62 8.40 7.00 -70.74
N SER A 63 9.01 7.71 -69.85
CA SER A 63 8.41 8.17 -68.59
C SER A 63 8.83 9.62 -68.31
N PRO A 64 8.27 10.58 -69.10
CA PRO A 64 8.66 11.99 -68.97
C PRO A 64 8.22 12.52 -67.60
N PHE A 65 9.06 13.41 -67.03
CA PHE A 65 8.77 14.02 -65.71
C PHE A 65 9.34 15.44 -65.64
N CYS A 66 8.68 16.22 -64.78
CA CYS A 66 9.13 17.55 -64.39
C CYS A 66 8.74 17.77 -62.93
N GLU A 67 9.73 17.99 -62.09
CA GLU A 67 9.57 18.03 -60.62
C GLU A 67 10.31 19.22 -60.02
N LEU A 68 9.68 19.85 -59.05
CA LEU A 68 10.32 20.78 -58.13
C LEU A 68 10.88 20.04 -56.96
N THR A 69 12.15 20.20 -56.67
CA THR A 69 12.89 19.57 -55.60
C THR A 69 13.26 20.59 -54.53
N PHE A 70 12.89 20.31 -53.30
CA PHE A 70 13.42 20.95 -52.10
C PHE A 70 14.63 20.14 -51.61
N GLU A 71 15.80 20.73 -51.63
CA GLU A 71 17.04 20.10 -51.16
C GLU A 71 17.14 20.34 -49.63
N ILE A 72 16.87 19.31 -48.84
CA ILE A 72 16.91 19.38 -47.39
C ILE A 72 18.35 19.37 -46.88
N VAL A 73 19.20 18.57 -47.49
CA VAL A 73 20.64 18.49 -47.21
C VAL A 73 21.37 19.47 -48.11
N SER A 74 22.26 20.26 -47.54
CA SER A 74 23.10 21.24 -48.22
C SER A 74 24.51 21.24 -47.60
N GLN A 75 25.40 22.12 -48.09
CA GLN A 75 26.73 22.26 -47.50
C GLN A 75 26.68 22.71 -46.01
N GLU A 76 25.63 23.44 -45.65
CA GLU A 76 25.41 23.92 -44.26
C GLU A 76 24.64 22.93 -43.41
N ARG A 77 23.83 22.07 -44.02
CA ARG A 77 23.00 21.09 -43.36
C ARG A 77 23.30 19.69 -43.91
N THR A 78 24.02 18.90 -43.15
CA THR A 78 24.45 17.55 -43.52
C THR A 78 23.47 16.43 -43.19
N GLU A 79 22.50 16.70 -42.33
CA GLU A 79 21.48 15.74 -41.91
C GLU A 79 20.13 16.05 -42.56
N GLY A 80 19.38 15.02 -42.90
CA GLY A 80 18.02 15.13 -43.40
C GLY A 80 17.00 15.49 -42.31
N ILE A 81 15.74 15.54 -42.68
CA ILE A 81 14.62 15.73 -41.76
C ILE A 81 13.98 14.36 -41.44
N ASP A 82 13.72 14.10 -40.19
CA ASP A 82 12.90 12.95 -39.78
C ASP A 82 11.42 13.27 -39.97
N LEU A 83 10.84 12.83 -41.08
CA LEU A 83 9.42 12.98 -41.39
C LEU A 83 8.54 11.92 -40.69
N SER A 84 9.12 10.88 -40.07
CA SER A 84 8.35 9.91 -39.28
C SER A 84 7.72 10.52 -38.02
N LEU A 85 8.17 11.73 -37.67
CA LEU A 85 7.61 12.55 -36.58
C LEU A 85 6.36 13.32 -36.99
N TYR A 86 5.93 13.20 -38.24
CA TYR A 86 4.73 13.81 -38.80
C TYR A 86 3.73 12.71 -39.19
N ASP A 87 2.44 13.01 -39.10
CA ASP A 87 1.36 12.05 -39.37
C ASP A 87 0.81 12.19 -40.78
N ALA A 88 0.91 13.40 -41.34
CA ALA A 88 0.28 13.74 -42.60
C ALA A 88 0.90 14.97 -43.25
N VAL A 89 0.69 15.08 -44.54
CA VAL A 89 1.03 16.24 -45.36
C VAL A 89 -0.22 16.79 -46.04
N SER A 90 -0.33 18.10 -46.15
CA SER A 90 -1.36 18.80 -46.93
C SER A 90 -0.72 19.71 -47.97
N PHE A 91 -1.42 19.89 -49.07
CA PHE A 91 -0.95 20.58 -50.26
C PHE A 91 -1.86 21.78 -50.58
N ASP A 92 -1.28 22.96 -50.62
CA ASP A 92 -1.92 24.14 -51.19
C ASP A 92 -1.35 24.37 -52.57
N ILE A 93 -1.89 23.63 -53.54
CA ILE A 93 -1.39 23.58 -54.93
C ILE A 93 -2.57 23.76 -55.85
N GLU A 94 -2.42 24.63 -56.85
CA GLU A 94 -3.36 24.83 -57.94
C GLU A 94 -2.69 24.36 -59.22
N TYR A 95 -3.38 23.49 -59.96
CA TYR A 95 -2.87 22.92 -61.20
C TYR A 95 -3.59 23.46 -62.40
N PHE A 96 -2.82 23.83 -63.43
CA PHE A 96 -3.27 24.25 -64.72
C PHE A 96 -2.58 23.44 -65.81
N GLY A 97 -3.29 22.73 -66.62
CA GLY A 97 -2.71 21.90 -67.66
C GLY A 97 -3.75 21.12 -68.45
N GLU A 98 -3.31 20.44 -69.50
CA GLU A 98 -4.16 19.57 -70.31
C GLU A 98 -4.29 18.18 -69.60
N GLY A 99 -5.47 17.57 -69.69
CA GLY A 99 -5.72 16.25 -69.15
C GLY A 99 -6.24 16.26 -67.69
N HIS A 100 -6.05 15.13 -67.03
CA HIS A 100 -6.46 14.98 -65.63
C HIS A 100 -5.44 15.61 -64.65
N PRO A 101 -5.92 16.45 -63.73
CA PRO A 101 -5.04 17.02 -62.71
C PRO A 101 -4.52 15.91 -61.81
N ASN A 102 -3.22 15.64 -61.92
CA ASN A 102 -2.55 14.65 -61.08
C ASN A 102 -1.14 15.12 -60.74
N ALA A 103 -0.77 15.03 -59.48
CA ALA A 103 0.54 15.39 -59.00
C ALA A 103 1.19 14.19 -58.28
N ARG A 104 2.49 14.07 -58.38
CA ARG A 104 3.27 13.11 -57.59
C ARG A 104 4.01 13.86 -56.50
N PHE A 105 3.82 13.37 -55.29
CA PHE A 105 4.63 13.75 -54.13
C PHE A 105 5.64 12.65 -53.83
N LEU A 106 6.88 13.04 -53.62
CA LEU A 106 7.99 12.13 -53.50
C LEU A 106 8.97 12.59 -52.44
N VAL A 107 9.40 11.66 -51.61
CA VAL A 107 10.34 11.86 -50.51
C VAL A 107 11.51 10.91 -50.67
N ARG A 108 12.72 11.42 -50.72
CA ARG A 108 13.94 10.59 -50.79
C ARG A 108 14.56 10.49 -49.41
N ASN A 109 14.74 9.25 -48.96
CA ASN A 109 15.33 8.95 -47.67
C ASN A 109 16.73 8.35 -47.85
N ARG A 110 17.69 8.86 -47.11
CA ARG A 110 19.08 8.38 -47.12
C ARG A 110 19.34 7.50 -45.92
N ASN A 111 19.93 6.31 -46.17
CA ASN A 111 20.31 5.38 -45.12
C ASN A 111 21.54 4.60 -45.54
N GLU A 112 22.50 4.42 -44.65
CA GLU A 112 23.75 3.70 -44.90
C GLU A 112 23.54 2.26 -45.39
N MET A 113 22.37 1.66 -45.13
CA MET A 113 22.07 0.29 -45.52
C MET A 113 21.74 0.15 -47.02
N TYR A 114 21.35 1.23 -47.72
CA TYR A 114 20.96 1.19 -49.12
C TYR A 114 21.46 2.37 -49.97
N SER A 115 21.81 3.48 -49.36
CA SER A 115 22.27 4.65 -50.12
C SER A 115 23.77 4.56 -50.40
N THR A 116 24.16 4.97 -51.61
CA THR A 116 25.54 5.07 -52.08
C THR A 116 25.83 6.51 -52.50
N ASP A 117 26.95 6.75 -53.18
CA ASP A 117 27.24 8.06 -53.78
C ASP A 117 26.32 8.40 -54.99
N ASP A 118 25.61 7.40 -55.52
CA ASP A 118 24.55 7.60 -56.49
C ASP A 118 23.30 8.16 -55.82
N LEU A 119 22.87 9.36 -56.18
CA LEU A 119 21.66 10.00 -55.66
C LEU A 119 20.38 9.19 -55.95
N LEU A 120 20.36 8.35 -56.98
CA LEU A 120 19.22 7.49 -57.27
C LEU A 120 19.11 6.29 -56.33
N SER A 121 20.18 5.99 -55.58
CA SER A 121 20.17 4.94 -54.56
C SER A 121 19.41 5.33 -53.28
N ASP A 122 19.21 6.63 -53.03
CA ASP A 122 18.35 7.09 -51.96
C ASP A 122 16.93 6.56 -52.17
N LYS A 123 16.30 6.04 -51.08
CA LYS A 123 15.00 5.37 -51.19
C LYS A 123 13.89 6.34 -51.55
N PHE A 124 13.16 6.01 -52.58
CA PHE A 124 12.00 6.75 -53.05
C PHE A 124 10.75 6.30 -52.26
N ASN A 125 10.07 7.25 -51.64
CA ASN A 125 8.77 7.04 -51.00
C ASN A 125 7.78 8.01 -51.65
N GLN A 126 6.73 7.52 -52.29
CA GLN A 126 5.86 8.35 -53.14
C GLN A 126 4.40 8.00 -53.00
N PHE A 127 3.54 8.94 -53.38
CA PHE A 127 2.17 8.74 -53.79
C PHE A 127 1.75 9.76 -54.84
N GLU A 128 0.70 9.43 -55.59
CA GLU A 128 0.09 10.32 -56.57
C GLU A 128 -1.27 10.79 -56.03
N PHE A 129 -1.64 12.04 -56.33
CA PHE A 129 -2.88 12.64 -55.83
C PHE A 129 -3.42 13.70 -56.81
N ASP A 130 -4.76 13.95 -56.76
CA ASP A 130 -5.39 15.03 -57.47
C ASP A 130 -5.34 16.32 -56.61
N PRO A 131 -4.63 17.39 -57.05
CA PRO A 131 -4.51 18.64 -56.30
C PRO A 131 -5.87 19.33 -56.02
N ASN A 132 -6.91 19.08 -56.87
CA ASN A 132 -8.21 19.66 -56.71
C ASN A 132 -9.03 18.95 -55.61
N LEU A 133 -8.73 17.70 -55.32
CA LEU A 133 -9.40 16.92 -54.26
C LEU A 133 -8.69 17.05 -52.93
N TYR A 134 -7.36 17.12 -52.92
CA TYR A 134 -6.51 17.15 -51.75
C TYR A 134 -5.87 18.53 -51.56
N THR A 135 -6.64 19.44 -50.99
CA THR A 135 -6.24 20.83 -50.76
C THR A 135 -5.59 21.01 -49.39
N ALA A 136 -5.22 22.24 -49.04
CA ALA A 136 -4.63 22.60 -47.76
C ALA A 136 -5.44 22.08 -46.51
N ASP A 137 -6.75 21.93 -46.64
CA ASP A 137 -7.66 21.49 -45.57
C ASP A 137 -7.83 19.97 -45.48
N VAL A 138 -7.35 19.23 -46.51
CA VAL A 138 -7.50 17.77 -46.63
C VAL A 138 -6.13 17.11 -46.57
N PRO A 139 -5.65 16.78 -45.34
CA PRO A 139 -4.31 16.15 -45.20
C PRO A 139 -4.31 14.72 -45.69
N LEU A 140 -3.23 14.34 -46.40
CA LEU A 140 -2.92 12.97 -46.81
C LEU A 140 -2.01 12.33 -45.75
N SER A 141 -2.38 11.15 -45.27
CA SER A 141 -1.54 10.38 -44.34
C SER A 141 -0.35 9.79 -45.03
N PHE A 142 0.80 9.74 -44.37
CA PHE A 142 1.99 9.03 -44.82
C PHE A 142 1.80 7.52 -44.99
N ASN A 143 0.74 6.94 -44.50
CA ASN A 143 0.34 5.56 -44.72
C ASN A 143 0.05 5.27 -46.21
N TYR A 144 -0.18 6.30 -47.04
CA TYR A 144 -0.35 6.16 -48.49
C TYR A 144 0.97 6.13 -49.27
N LEU A 145 2.10 6.44 -48.60
CA LEU A 145 3.41 6.33 -49.25
C LEU A 145 3.69 4.87 -49.63
N ASN A 146 4.33 4.70 -50.76
CA ASN A 146 4.81 3.42 -51.24
C ASN A 146 6.21 3.59 -51.84
N VAL A 147 6.99 2.51 -51.82
CA VAL A 147 8.28 2.45 -52.52
C VAL A 147 8.03 1.95 -53.95
N PRO A 148 8.48 2.68 -54.98
CA PRO A 148 8.28 2.25 -56.37
C PRO A 148 8.90 0.89 -56.68
N THR A 149 8.18 0.06 -57.46
CA THR A 149 8.67 -1.29 -57.81
C THR A 149 9.96 -1.25 -58.60
N TRP A 150 10.14 -0.25 -59.48
CA TRP A 150 11.38 -0.09 -60.26
C TRP A 150 12.60 0.11 -59.37
N TRP A 151 12.50 0.83 -58.26
CA TRP A 151 13.60 1.03 -57.32
C TRP A 151 13.97 -0.29 -56.61
N ILE A 152 12.96 -1.05 -56.18
CA ILE A 152 13.14 -2.36 -55.52
C ILE A 152 13.82 -3.35 -56.49
N GLU A 153 13.36 -3.39 -57.73
CA GLU A 153 13.87 -4.30 -58.78
C GLU A 153 15.28 -3.93 -59.22
N TYR A 154 15.55 -2.62 -59.37
CA TYR A 154 16.86 -2.14 -59.85
C TYR A 154 17.98 -2.40 -58.86
N TYR A 155 17.73 -2.09 -57.57
CA TYR A 155 18.74 -2.25 -56.52
C TYR A 155 18.73 -3.62 -55.86
N GLN A 156 17.71 -4.44 -56.06
CA GLN A 156 17.57 -5.82 -55.51
C GLN A 156 17.78 -5.90 -54.00
N HIS A 157 17.27 -4.94 -53.27
CA HIS A 157 17.39 -4.92 -51.81
C HIS A 157 16.63 -6.06 -51.13
N PRO A 158 17.09 -6.52 -49.96
CA PRO A 158 16.32 -7.42 -49.08
C PRO A 158 14.94 -6.85 -48.75
N VAL A 159 13.94 -7.74 -48.56
CA VAL A 159 12.54 -7.36 -48.29
C VAL A 159 12.40 -6.40 -47.12
N GLU A 160 13.23 -6.55 -46.10
CA GLU A 160 13.28 -5.68 -44.92
C GLU A 160 13.58 -4.21 -45.25
N LEU A 161 14.28 -3.96 -46.35
CA LEU A 161 14.64 -2.62 -46.82
C LEU A 161 13.65 -2.04 -47.83
N THR A 162 12.62 -2.78 -48.23
CA THR A 162 11.61 -2.32 -49.20
C THR A 162 10.43 -1.57 -48.59
N ALA A 163 10.31 -1.55 -47.25
CA ALA A 163 9.31 -0.76 -46.56
C ALA A 163 9.57 0.74 -46.66
N VAL A 164 8.51 1.54 -46.56
CA VAL A 164 8.60 3.00 -46.48
C VAL A 164 9.52 3.41 -45.33
N ASP A 165 10.45 4.31 -45.63
CA ASP A 165 11.37 4.89 -44.67
C ASP A 165 11.52 6.39 -44.97
N ILE A 166 11.16 7.23 -44.02
CA ILE A 166 11.18 8.69 -44.09
C ILE A 166 11.89 9.30 -42.87
N SER A 167 12.71 8.49 -42.19
CA SER A 167 13.40 8.89 -40.96
C SER A 167 14.57 9.84 -41.18
N ASN A 168 15.12 9.86 -42.40
CA ASN A 168 16.20 10.76 -42.76
C ASN A 168 15.99 11.27 -44.20
N THR A 169 14.98 12.12 -44.37
CA THR A 169 14.60 12.69 -45.65
C THR A 169 15.59 13.74 -46.12
N VAL A 170 16.18 13.54 -47.27
CA VAL A 170 17.21 14.42 -47.87
C VAL A 170 16.66 15.29 -49.00
N LEU A 171 15.65 14.79 -49.74
CA LEU A 171 14.97 15.53 -50.81
C LEU A 171 13.45 15.36 -50.66
N ILE A 172 12.72 16.42 -50.96
CA ILE A 172 11.24 16.42 -51.09
C ILE A 172 10.92 16.98 -52.48
N GLU A 173 10.15 16.20 -53.24
CA GLU A 173 9.89 16.51 -54.65
C GLU A 173 8.37 16.51 -54.91
N ILE A 174 7.94 17.43 -55.77
CA ILE A 174 6.56 17.58 -56.20
C ILE A 174 6.52 17.92 -57.70
N GLY A 175 5.70 17.24 -58.45
CA GLY A 175 5.61 17.51 -59.88
C GLY A 175 4.68 16.58 -60.63
N THR A 176 4.99 16.31 -61.85
CA THR A 176 4.17 15.48 -62.75
C THR A 176 4.22 14.00 -62.37
N VAL A 177 3.15 13.28 -62.69
CA VAL A 177 3.11 11.82 -62.58
C VAL A 177 3.90 11.13 -63.73
N GLY A 178 4.26 9.84 -63.54
CA GLY A 178 5.02 9.09 -64.52
C GLY A 178 4.26 8.80 -65.86
N ARG A 179 2.97 9.10 -65.92
CA ARG A 179 2.13 9.01 -67.14
C ARG A 179 1.38 10.32 -67.34
N VAL A 180 2.11 11.40 -67.45
CA VAL A 180 1.57 12.73 -67.75
C VAL A 180 1.30 12.87 -69.23
N GLU A 181 0.26 13.57 -69.61
CA GLU A 181 -0.02 13.92 -71.03
C GLU A 181 1.02 14.94 -71.55
N PRO A 182 1.48 14.81 -72.79
CA PRO A 182 2.39 15.79 -73.33
C PRO A 182 1.70 17.16 -73.47
N GLY A 183 2.47 18.23 -73.25
CA GLY A 183 1.96 19.59 -73.35
C GLY A 183 2.45 20.49 -72.24
N HIS A 184 1.71 21.58 -72.06
CA HIS A 184 2.03 22.61 -71.08
C HIS A 184 1.28 22.37 -69.76
N HIS A 185 2.05 22.30 -68.64
CA HIS A 185 1.52 22.08 -67.27
C HIS A 185 2.10 23.10 -66.31
N GLU A 186 1.27 23.66 -65.48
CA GLU A 186 1.69 24.60 -64.42
C GLU A 186 1.18 24.15 -63.05
N PHE A 187 2.04 24.25 -62.07
CA PHE A 187 1.71 24.02 -60.63
C PHE A 187 2.00 25.31 -59.87
N LEU A 188 1.00 25.96 -59.39
CA LEU A 188 1.12 27.06 -58.44
C LEU A 188 1.14 26.48 -57.03
N ILE A 189 2.30 26.39 -56.43
CA ILE A 189 2.55 25.79 -55.11
C ILE A 189 2.64 26.91 -54.11
N ARG A 190 1.58 27.07 -53.26
CA ARG A 190 1.57 28.03 -52.17
C ARG A 190 2.23 27.48 -50.93
N SER A 191 1.95 26.22 -50.58
CA SER A 191 2.65 25.53 -49.50
C SER A 191 2.48 24.02 -49.55
N ILE A 192 3.45 23.32 -48.97
CA ILE A 192 3.37 21.91 -48.60
C ILE A 192 3.55 21.87 -47.08
N THR A 193 2.52 21.47 -46.35
CA THR A 193 2.49 21.54 -44.90
C THR A 193 2.46 20.17 -44.28
N PHE A 194 3.51 19.83 -43.53
CA PHE A 194 3.62 18.61 -42.75
C PHE A 194 3.07 18.87 -41.33
N ARG A 195 2.22 17.97 -40.85
CA ARG A 195 1.60 18.06 -39.54
C ARG A 195 1.85 16.80 -38.76
N GLY A 196 2.26 16.95 -37.50
CA GLY A 196 2.49 15.86 -36.57
C GLY A 196 2.36 16.31 -35.12
N LYS A 197 2.73 15.46 -34.22
CA LYS A 197 2.77 15.75 -32.79
C LYS A 197 4.20 15.68 -32.27
N TYR A 198 4.59 16.60 -31.37
CA TYR A 198 5.88 16.50 -30.68
C TYR A 198 5.99 15.24 -29.83
N LEU A 199 4.86 14.75 -29.32
CA LEU A 199 4.78 13.55 -28.52
C LEU A 199 3.81 12.58 -29.20
N PRO A 200 4.24 11.39 -29.65
CA PRO A 200 3.36 10.37 -30.21
C PRO A 200 2.28 9.96 -29.22
N HIS A 201 1.10 9.59 -29.73
CA HIS A 201 -0.08 9.30 -28.90
C HIS A 201 0.15 8.18 -27.88
N ASN A 202 0.86 7.13 -28.29
CA ASN A 202 1.22 6.01 -27.42
C ASN A 202 2.15 6.43 -26.26
N GLU A 203 3.13 7.28 -26.53
CA GLU A 203 4.03 7.84 -25.52
C GLU A 203 3.27 8.75 -24.55
N TYR A 204 2.42 9.62 -25.08
CA TYR A 204 1.58 10.48 -24.27
C TYR A 204 0.69 9.68 -23.29
N LEU A 205 0.03 8.61 -23.79
CA LEU A 205 -0.77 7.72 -22.93
C LEU A 205 0.09 7.00 -21.89
N ARG A 206 1.32 6.61 -22.24
CA ARG A 206 2.29 6.00 -21.32
C ARG A 206 2.63 6.95 -20.18
N TYR A 207 2.89 8.22 -20.45
CA TYR A 207 3.18 9.23 -19.42
C TYR A 207 1.96 9.49 -18.52
N ILE A 208 0.76 9.57 -19.08
CA ILE A 208 -0.47 9.68 -18.26
C ILE A 208 -0.59 8.49 -17.31
N LEU A 209 -0.38 7.27 -17.80
CA LEU A 209 -0.45 6.06 -16.98
C LEU A 209 0.57 6.10 -15.83
N LEU A 210 1.82 6.50 -16.12
CA LEU A 210 2.86 6.63 -15.10
C LEU A 210 2.48 7.65 -14.01
N VAL A 211 1.91 8.80 -14.40
CA VAL A 211 1.42 9.79 -13.44
C VAL A 211 0.31 9.22 -12.57
N TRP A 212 -0.64 8.47 -13.14
CA TRP A 212 -1.71 7.83 -12.37
C TRP A 212 -1.18 6.78 -11.39
N ILE A 213 -0.21 5.94 -11.81
CA ILE A 213 0.45 4.96 -10.94
C ILE A 213 1.15 5.68 -9.78
N LEU A 214 1.85 6.77 -10.04
CA LEU A 214 2.52 7.57 -9.01
C LEU A 214 1.51 8.17 -8.01
N CYS A 215 0.43 8.75 -8.50
CA CYS A 215 -0.63 9.30 -7.66
C CYS A 215 -1.30 8.23 -6.79
N LEU A 216 -1.59 7.06 -7.37
CA LEU A 216 -2.17 5.95 -6.63
C LEU A 216 -1.22 5.42 -5.56
N SER A 217 0.06 5.24 -5.90
CA SER A 217 1.06 4.75 -4.96
C SER A 217 1.27 5.70 -3.77
N THR A 218 1.31 7.02 -4.03
CA THR A 218 1.41 8.04 -2.96
C THR A 218 0.16 8.06 -2.08
N TYR A 219 -1.03 7.92 -2.67
CA TYR A 219 -2.29 7.81 -1.92
C TYR A 219 -2.31 6.57 -1.01
N VAL A 220 -1.95 5.40 -1.55
CA VAL A 220 -1.88 4.15 -0.78
C VAL A 220 -0.87 4.26 0.35
N LEU A 221 0.31 4.82 0.09
CA LEU A 221 1.33 5.02 1.13
C LEU A 221 0.81 5.94 2.25
N PHE A 222 0.18 7.06 1.89
CA PHE A 222 -0.44 7.97 2.84
C PHE A 222 -1.52 7.27 3.69
N TYR A 223 -2.36 6.46 3.06
CA TYR A 223 -3.40 5.68 3.73
C TYR A 223 -2.81 4.69 4.74
N ILE A 224 -1.76 3.93 4.33
CA ILE A 224 -1.07 2.97 5.20
C ILE A 224 -0.45 3.68 6.42
N LEU A 225 0.24 4.80 6.21
CA LEU A 225 0.86 5.56 7.30
C LEU A 225 -0.18 6.08 8.31
N ASN A 226 -1.32 6.56 7.83
CA ASN A 226 -2.41 7.00 8.71
C ASN A 226 -3.05 5.83 9.46
N MET A 227 -3.26 4.70 8.80
CA MET A 227 -3.79 3.49 9.44
C MET A 227 -2.86 2.98 10.55
N GLN A 228 -1.55 2.97 10.32
CA GLN A 228 -0.57 2.61 11.35
C GLN A 228 -0.63 3.52 12.58
N LYS A 229 -0.75 4.85 12.38
CA LYS A 229 -0.91 5.81 13.49
C LYS A 229 -2.16 5.54 14.32
N THR A 230 -3.27 5.21 13.65
CA THR A 230 -4.53 4.88 14.33
C THR A 230 -4.40 3.59 15.15
N LEU A 231 -3.81 2.53 14.56
CA LEU A 231 -3.57 1.26 15.26
C LEU A 231 -2.68 1.41 16.50
N VAL A 232 -1.64 2.25 16.42
CA VAL A 232 -0.78 2.52 17.59
C VAL A 232 -1.58 3.20 18.69
N LYS A 233 -2.40 4.22 18.36
CA LYS A 233 -3.26 4.90 19.35
C LYS A 233 -4.25 3.96 20.02
N GLU A 234 -4.89 3.09 19.23
CA GLU A 234 -5.85 2.10 19.76
C GLU A 234 -5.16 1.12 20.73
N LYS A 235 -3.97 0.62 20.37
CA LYS A 235 -3.18 -0.26 21.26
C LYS A 235 -2.81 0.42 22.57
N ASP A 236 -2.36 1.68 22.53
CA ASP A 236 -2.03 2.45 23.72
C ASP A 236 -3.26 2.69 24.60
N GLN A 237 -4.39 3.00 23.99
CA GLN A 237 -5.66 3.17 24.73
C GLN A 237 -6.10 1.86 25.38
N GLN A 238 -6.03 0.74 24.66
CA GLN A 238 -6.35 -0.58 25.20
C GLN A 238 -5.43 -0.95 26.35
N ALA A 239 -4.12 -0.70 26.23
CA ALA A 239 -3.16 -0.95 27.30
C ALA A 239 -3.46 -0.12 28.55
N ARG A 240 -3.81 1.17 28.39
CA ARG A 240 -4.23 2.04 29.50
C ARG A 240 -5.50 1.53 30.18
N LEU A 241 -6.50 1.15 29.39
CA LEU A 241 -7.76 0.62 29.91
C LEU A 241 -7.53 -0.68 30.69
N ASN A 242 -6.75 -1.61 30.15
CA ASN A 242 -6.40 -2.86 30.83
C ASN A 242 -5.68 -2.60 32.16
N LYS A 243 -4.75 -1.63 32.19
CA LYS A 243 -4.07 -1.24 33.45
C LYS A 243 -5.02 -0.64 34.47
N GLN A 244 -5.98 0.19 34.04
CA GLN A 244 -7.01 0.73 34.92
C GLN A 244 -7.92 -0.37 35.46
N MET A 245 -8.36 -1.28 34.60
CA MET A 245 -9.19 -2.44 35.02
C MET A 245 -8.47 -3.32 36.02
N ALA A 246 -7.17 -3.63 35.81
CA ALA A 246 -6.37 -4.40 36.75
C ALA A 246 -6.25 -3.70 38.11
N LYS A 247 -6.04 -2.37 38.10
CA LYS A 247 -5.98 -1.58 39.35
C LYS A 247 -7.33 -1.58 40.08
N LEU A 248 -8.44 -1.39 39.38
CA LEU A 248 -9.78 -1.43 39.96
C LEU A 248 -10.10 -2.81 40.51
N ARG A 249 -9.75 -3.89 39.79
CA ARG A 249 -9.90 -5.27 40.30
C ARG A 249 -9.10 -5.47 41.57
N GLN A 250 -7.83 -5.06 41.61
CA GLN A 250 -7.01 -5.18 42.82
C GLN A 250 -7.60 -4.41 43.99
N GLN A 251 -8.13 -3.20 43.79
CA GLN A 251 -8.80 -2.42 44.82
C GLN A 251 -10.11 -3.07 45.27
N ALA A 252 -10.83 -3.73 44.39
CA ALA A 252 -12.08 -4.41 44.72
C ALA A 252 -11.86 -5.74 45.45
N THR A 253 -10.73 -6.40 45.25
CA THR A 253 -10.47 -7.77 45.73
C THR A 253 -9.49 -7.84 46.91
N ASN A 254 -8.79 -6.76 47.24
CA ASN A 254 -7.85 -6.72 48.36
C ASN A 254 -8.32 -5.77 49.43
N ASP A 255 -7.97 -6.08 50.70
CA ASP A 255 -8.18 -5.23 51.83
C ASP A 255 -7.16 -4.08 51.83
N PRO A 256 -7.58 -2.81 51.89
CA PRO A 256 -6.68 -1.67 51.77
C PRO A 256 -5.74 -1.49 52.97
N LEU A 257 -6.06 -2.03 54.15
CA LEU A 257 -5.22 -1.93 55.33
C LEU A 257 -4.11 -2.97 55.34
N THR A 258 -4.47 -4.23 55.10
CA THR A 258 -3.55 -5.36 55.29
C THR A 258 -2.91 -5.83 53.97
N GLY A 259 -3.49 -5.45 52.80
CA GLY A 259 -3.03 -5.84 51.47
C GLY A 259 -3.38 -7.27 51.06
N ILE A 260 -3.87 -8.12 51.99
CA ILE A 260 -4.35 -9.48 51.65
C ILE A 260 -5.69 -9.40 50.93
N ARG A 261 -6.18 -10.54 50.42
CA ARG A 261 -7.52 -10.58 49.79
C ARG A 261 -8.59 -10.17 50.78
N ASN A 262 -9.60 -9.46 50.32
CA ASN A 262 -10.82 -9.18 51.06
C ASN A 262 -11.90 -10.23 50.75
N ARG A 263 -13.04 -10.15 51.43
CA ARG A 263 -14.19 -11.06 51.26
C ARG A 263 -14.68 -11.12 49.80
N ASN A 264 -14.64 -10.02 49.04
CA ASN A 264 -15.05 -10.01 47.65
C ASN A 264 -14.03 -10.74 46.73
N GLY A 265 -12.79 -10.82 47.15
CA GLY A 265 -11.75 -11.54 46.45
C GLY A 265 -11.93 -13.05 46.38
N ILE A 266 -12.86 -13.61 47.19
CA ILE A 266 -13.14 -15.05 47.23
C ILE A 266 -13.95 -15.52 46.00
N GLU A 267 -14.77 -14.66 45.39
CA GLU A 267 -15.63 -15.06 44.28
C GLU A 267 -14.83 -15.58 43.09
N HIS A 268 -13.65 -15.02 42.86
CA HIS A 268 -12.76 -15.45 41.77
C HIS A 268 -12.01 -16.76 42.07
N VAL A 269 -11.89 -17.11 43.34
CA VAL A 269 -11.22 -18.34 43.79
C VAL A 269 -12.21 -19.50 43.84
N PHE A 270 -13.49 -19.20 43.95
CA PHE A 270 -14.53 -20.18 44.19
C PHE A 270 -14.68 -21.21 43.06
N SER A 271 -14.63 -20.77 41.78
CA SER A 271 -14.68 -21.67 40.63
C SER A 271 -13.49 -22.61 40.61
N ASP A 272 -12.29 -22.06 40.88
CA ASP A 272 -11.04 -22.83 40.82
C ASP A 272 -10.99 -23.90 41.95
N LEU A 273 -11.52 -23.57 43.14
CA LEU A 273 -11.59 -24.51 44.27
C LEU A 273 -12.51 -25.69 44.00
N ILE A 274 -13.64 -25.48 43.32
CA ILE A 274 -14.55 -26.56 42.93
C ILE A 274 -13.86 -27.52 41.95
N ASP A 275 -13.16 -26.98 40.97
CA ASP A 275 -12.44 -27.77 40.00
C ASP A 275 -11.29 -28.57 40.62
N ILE A 276 -10.55 -27.96 41.58
CA ILE A 276 -9.48 -28.58 42.35
C ILE A 276 -10.04 -29.74 43.17
N LYS A 277 -11.15 -29.51 43.89
CA LYS A 277 -11.81 -30.56 44.66
C LYS A 277 -12.32 -31.72 43.80
N ASN A 278 -12.92 -31.42 42.65
CA ASN A 278 -13.43 -32.42 41.71
C ASN A 278 -12.30 -33.29 41.11
N SER A 279 -11.07 -32.82 41.15
CA SER A 279 -9.87 -33.60 40.79
C SER A 279 -9.39 -34.57 41.89
N GLY A 280 -10.10 -34.63 43.04
CA GLY A 280 -9.77 -35.50 44.16
C GLY A 280 -8.79 -34.89 45.17
N THR A 281 -8.49 -33.61 45.06
CA THR A 281 -7.58 -32.89 45.97
C THR A 281 -8.35 -32.50 47.24
N SER A 282 -7.78 -32.75 48.42
CA SER A 282 -8.35 -32.34 49.69
C SER A 282 -8.29 -30.83 49.87
N VAL A 283 -9.40 -30.22 50.33
CA VAL A 283 -9.45 -28.81 50.66
C VAL A 283 -10.01 -28.66 52.06
N SER A 284 -9.33 -27.87 52.88
CA SER A 284 -9.81 -27.54 54.23
C SER A 284 -9.92 -26.03 54.44
N ILE A 285 -10.74 -25.61 55.38
CA ILE A 285 -11.04 -24.21 55.65
C ILE A 285 -10.84 -23.94 57.12
N ALA A 286 -10.15 -22.85 57.44
CA ALA A 286 -10.12 -22.32 58.81
C ALA A 286 -10.65 -20.90 58.83
N LEU A 287 -11.64 -20.64 59.65
CA LEU A 287 -12.06 -19.31 60.02
C LEU A 287 -11.43 -18.97 61.39
N PHE A 288 -10.78 -17.82 61.49
CA PHE A 288 -10.21 -17.41 62.78
C PHE A 288 -10.45 -15.92 63.05
N ASP A 289 -10.38 -15.56 64.28
CA ASP A 289 -10.71 -14.21 64.81
C ASP A 289 -9.73 -13.85 65.95
N ILE A 290 -9.33 -12.55 66.00
CA ILE A 290 -8.42 -12.05 67.03
C ILE A 290 -9.18 -11.92 68.34
N ASP A 291 -8.73 -12.64 69.36
CA ASP A 291 -9.37 -12.64 70.65
C ASP A 291 -9.31 -11.25 71.30
N HIS A 292 -10.44 -10.81 71.81
CA HIS A 292 -10.56 -9.53 72.45
C HIS A 292 -10.12 -8.30 71.68
N PHE A 293 -10.16 -8.34 70.33
CA PHE A 293 -9.65 -7.24 69.45
C PHE A 293 -10.34 -5.90 69.73
N LYS A 294 -11.66 -5.94 70.05
CA LYS A 294 -12.39 -4.74 70.53
C LYS A 294 -11.72 -4.10 71.72
N SER A 295 -11.31 -4.90 72.72
CA SER A 295 -10.62 -4.39 73.92
C SER A 295 -9.28 -3.75 73.57
N ILE A 296 -8.55 -4.28 72.58
CA ILE A 296 -7.32 -3.67 72.11
C ILE A 296 -7.62 -2.28 71.54
N ASN A 297 -8.64 -2.17 70.68
CA ASN A 297 -9.07 -0.88 70.12
C ASN A 297 -9.54 0.12 71.20
N ASP A 298 -10.33 -0.34 72.10
CA ASP A 298 -10.92 0.51 73.19
C ASP A 298 -9.84 1.04 74.15
N ASN A 299 -8.81 0.24 74.49
CA ASN A 299 -7.73 0.60 75.39
C ASN A 299 -6.57 1.33 74.74
N HIS A 300 -6.25 1.07 73.42
CA HIS A 300 -5.04 1.56 72.78
C HIS A 300 -5.32 2.38 71.51
N GLY A 301 -6.58 2.50 71.10
CA GLY A 301 -7.04 3.23 69.93
C GLY A 301 -6.97 2.41 68.67
N HIS A 302 -7.80 2.78 67.65
CA HIS A 302 -7.88 2.10 66.33
C HIS A 302 -6.55 2.02 65.58
N GLY A 303 -5.68 3.01 65.75
CA GLY A 303 -4.36 2.99 65.10
C GLY A 303 -3.47 1.84 65.55
N VAL A 304 -3.58 1.42 66.87
CA VAL A 304 -2.86 0.26 67.38
C VAL A 304 -3.52 -1.03 66.92
N GLY A 305 -4.86 -1.09 66.88
CA GLY A 305 -5.57 -2.21 66.27
C GLY A 305 -5.21 -2.42 64.79
N ASP A 306 -5.07 -1.34 64.01
CA ASP A 306 -4.64 -1.41 62.62
C ASP A 306 -3.21 -1.99 62.50
N GLN A 307 -2.26 -1.61 63.39
CA GLN A 307 -0.92 -2.19 63.43
C GLN A 307 -0.94 -3.68 63.76
N VAL A 308 -1.80 -4.09 64.71
CA VAL A 308 -2.01 -5.50 65.06
C VAL A 308 -2.49 -6.28 63.85
N LEU A 309 -3.47 -5.79 63.11
CA LEU A 309 -4.00 -6.45 61.92
C LEU A 309 -2.90 -6.60 60.84
N ILE A 310 -2.11 -5.53 60.58
CA ILE A 310 -1.02 -5.54 59.59
C ILE A 310 0.06 -6.56 60.01
N GLN A 311 0.46 -6.53 61.29
CA GLN A 311 1.53 -7.41 61.80
C GLN A 311 1.09 -8.87 61.79
N LEU A 312 -0.14 -9.15 62.21
CA LEU A 312 -0.77 -10.48 62.16
C LEU A 312 -0.75 -11.03 60.73
N CYS A 313 -1.22 -10.24 59.79
CA CYS A 313 -1.22 -10.67 58.37
C CYS A 313 0.16 -11.04 57.88
N LYS A 314 1.19 -10.27 58.21
CA LYS A 314 2.59 -10.58 57.87
C LYS A 314 3.08 -11.88 58.50
N SER A 315 2.81 -12.09 59.79
CA SER A 315 3.23 -13.29 60.53
C SER A 315 2.58 -14.54 59.93
N VAL A 316 1.27 -14.47 59.65
CA VAL A 316 0.49 -15.56 59.03
C VAL A 316 0.98 -15.85 57.62
N GLN A 317 1.14 -14.82 56.78
CA GLN A 317 1.61 -15.00 55.39
C GLN A 317 2.99 -15.66 55.30
N ASN A 318 3.90 -15.33 56.20
CA ASN A 318 5.26 -15.88 56.20
C ASN A 318 5.29 -17.41 56.49
N LYS A 319 4.24 -17.94 57.10
CA LYS A 319 4.11 -19.36 57.46
C LYS A 319 3.37 -20.15 56.38
N LEU A 320 2.41 -19.50 55.70
CA LEU A 320 1.54 -20.18 54.75
C LEU A 320 2.28 -20.63 53.49
N SER A 321 1.87 -21.78 52.95
CA SER A 321 2.31 -22.24 51.64
C SER A 321 1.75 -21.36 50.54
N ASN A 322 2.41 -21.37 49.37
CA ASN A 322 1.92 -20.63 48.18
C ASN A 322 0.59 -21.12 47.65
N SER A 323 0.16 -22.33 48.00
CA SER A 323 -1.13 -22.92 47.62
C SER A 323 -2.27 -22.50 48.58
N SER A 324 -1.95 -21.97 49.77
CA SER A 324 -2.95 -21.51 50.73
C SER A 324 -3.47 -20.14 50.37
N ILE A 325 -4.78 -19.90 50.58
CA ILE A 325 -5.43 -18.64 50.28
C ILE A 325 -5.80 -17.97 51.60
N PHE A 326 -5.33 -16.73 51.79
CA PHE A 326 -5.53 -15.94 52.98
C PHE A 326 -6.38 -14.70 52.69
N ILE A 327 -7.46 -14.55 53.43
CA ILE A 327 -8.53 -13.57 53.20
C ILE A 327 -8.88 -12.88 54.52
N ARG A 328 -9.01 -11.54 54.49
CA ARG A 328 -9.66 -10.80 55.57
C ARG A 328 -11.18 -10.88 55.37
N TRP A 329 -11.84 -11.66 56.19
CA TRP A 329 -13.26 -11.97 56.07
C TRP A 329 -14.17 -10.88 56.66
N GLY A 330 -13.74 -10.26 57.77
CA GLY A 330 -14.43 -9.19 58.49
C GLY A 330 -13.45 -8.18 59.05
N GLY A 331 -13.82 -7.44 60.06
CA GLY A 331 -12.97 -6.46 60.74
C GLY A 331 -11.73 -7.10 61.35
N GLU A 332 -11.93 -8.12 62.18
CA GLU A 332 -10.93 -8.90 62.95
C GLU A 332 -10.96 -10.39 62.58
N GLU A 333 -11.81 -10.75 61.58
CA GLU A 333 -12.01 -12.13 61.14
C GLU A 333 -11.23 -12.42 59.87
N PHE A 334 -10.65 -13.62 59.81
CA PHE A 334 -9.84 -14.07 58.70
C PHE A 334 -10.25 -15.47 58.28
N LEU A 335 -10.17 -15.71 56.95
CA LEU A 335 -10.43 -17.00 56.34
C LEU A 335 -9.15 -17.52 55.69
N LEU A 336 -8.82 -18.77 56.03
CA LEU A 336 -7.77 -19.54 55.39
C LEU A 336 -8.40 -20.68 54.62
N ILE A 337 -7.91 -20.89 53.37
CA ILE A 337 -8.25 -22.05 52.55
C ILE A 337 -6.97 -22.80 52.28
N PHE A 338 -6.90 -24.02 52.74
CA PHE A 338 -5.78 -24.94 52.59
C PHE A 338 -6.06 -25.87 51.39
N VAL A 339 -5.30 -25.70 50.34
CA VAL A 339 -5.41 -26.54 49.13
C VAL A 339 -4.41 -27.67 49.26
N ASP A 340 -4.83 -28.89 48.91
CA ASP A 340 -4.06 -30.13 49.06
C ASP A 340 -3.66 -30.46 50.49
N MET A 341 -4.55 -30.15 51.43
CA MET A 341 -4.40 -30.49 52.85
C MET A 341 -5.69 -31.07 53.40
N ASN A 342 -5.57 -32.17 54.11
CA ASN A 342 -6.70 -32.79 54.81
C ASN A 342 -6.97 -32.06 56.18
N LEU A 343 -8.01 -32.50 56.89
CA LEU A 343 -8.40 -31.85 58.13
C LEU A 343 -7.28 -31.87 59.20
N VAL A 344 -6.57 -32.98 59.37
CA VAL A 344 -5.52 -33.14 60.36
C VAL A 344 -4.37 -32.18 60.10
N GLU A 345 -3.86 -32.17 58.85
CA GLU A 345 -2.79 -31.28 58.45
C GLU A 345 -3.18 -29.81 58.60
N SER A 346 -4.44 -29.47 58.32
CA SER A 346 -4.95 -28.10 58.45
C SER A 346 -5.12 -27.67 59.89
N VAL A 347 -5.45 -28.58 60.79
CA VAL A 347 -5.47 -28.34 62.22
C VAL A 347 -4.07 -28.09 62.76
N ASP A 348 -3.07 -28.92 62.34
CA ASP A 348 -1.67 -28.75 62.74
C ASP A 348 -1.12 -27.38 62.29
N ILE A 349 -1.37 -26.96 61.07
CA ILE A 349 -0.97 -25.63 60.57
C ILE A 349 -1.74 -24.52 61.30
N SER A 350 -3.03 -24.70 61.62
CA SER A 350 -3.81 -23.71 62.37
C SER A 350 -3.28 -23.55 63.79
N GLU A 351 -2.86 -24.63 64.46
CA GLU A 351 -2.25 -24.58 65.78
C GLU A 351 -0.83 -23.92 65.74
N GLU A 352 -0.04 -24.20 64.72
CA GLU A 352 1.22 -23.47 64.51
C GLU A 352 0.96 -21.96 64.31
N LEU A 353 -0.04 -21.57 63.53
CA LEU A 353 -0.40 -20.16 63.36
C LEU A 353 -0.88 -19.52 64.65
N ARG A 354 -1.70 -20.24 65.43
CA ARG A 354 -2.15 -19.79 66.76
C ARG A 354 -0.93 -19.48 67.65
N MET A 355 0.04 -20.42 67.77
CA MET A 355 1.25 -20.24 68.51
C MET A 355 2.10 -19.07 68.02
N ILE A 356 2.28 -18.93 66.69
CA ILE A 356 3.00 -17.80 66.08
C ILE A 356 2.32 -16.46 66.48
N ILE A 357 0.99 -16.38 66.49
CA ILE A 357 0.29 -15.17 66.87
C ILE A 357 0.53 -14.89 68.36
N GLU A 358 0.41 -15.88 69.23
CA GLU A 358 0.63 -15.78 70.66
C GLU A 358 2.07 -15.37 71.04
N GLU A 359 3.07 -15.95 70.36
CA GLU A 359 4.50 -15.74 70.63
C GLU A 359 5.04 -14.47 69.91
N THR A 360 4.26 -13.86 69.00
CA THR A 360 4.68 -12.65 68.28
C THR A 360 4.90 -11.51 69.28
N VAL A 361 6.05 -10.85 69.19
CA VAL A 361 6.30 -9.62 69.94
C VAL A 361 5.53 -8.48 69.36
N TRP A 362 4.47 -8.12 70.08
CA TRP A 362 3.57 -7.04 69.69
C TRP A 362 4.02 -5.69 70.22
N ASP A 363 3.76 -4.63 69.49
CA ASP A 363 4.06 -3.28 69.95
C ASP A 363 3.40 -2.98 71.28
N LYS A 364 4.03 -2.13 72.11
CA LYS A 364 3.56 -1.71 73.44
C LYS A 364 3.36 -2.87 74.47
N GLY A 365 4.00 -4.03 74.23
CA GLY A 365 3.92 -5.19 75.12
C GLY A 365 2.54 -5.82 75.18
N LEU A 366 1.78 -5.70 74.11
CA LEU A 366 0.45 -6.34 73.98
C LEU A 366 0.60 -7.86 73.91
N THR A 367 -0.36 -8.58 74.44
CA THR A 367 -0.58 -9.99 74.19
C THR A 367 -1.76 -10.14 73.26
N VAL A 368 -1.55 -10.71 72.07
CA VAL A 368 -2.59 -10.95 71.07
C VAL A 368 -2.69 -12.45 70.87
N THR A 369 -3.87 -12.99 70.96
CA THR A 369 -4.20 -14.39 70.66
C THR A 369 -5.29 -14.47 69.63
N ALA A 370 -5.46 -15.63 69.00
CA ALA A 370 -6.54 -15.86 68.04
C ALA A 370 -7.17 -17.25 68.29
N SER A 371 -8.44 -17.33 68.00
CA SER A 371 -9.22 -18.58 68.05
C SER A 371 -9.51 -19.04 66.62
N PHE A 372 -9.46 -20.34 66.38
CA PHE A 372 -9.58 -20.95 65.03
C PHE A 372 -10.71 -21.99 65.06
N GLY A 373 -11.52 -22.00 63.96
CA GLY A 373 -12.46 -23.06 63.65
C GLY A 373 -12.10 -23.71 62.33
N VAL A 374 -11.78 -24.99 62.32
CA VAL A 374 -11.27 -25.72 61.17
C VAL A 374 -12.24 -26.80 60.72
N VAL A 375 -12.52 -26.88 59.42
CA VAL A 375 -13.38 -27.89 58.81
C VAL A 375 -12.78 -28.37 57.48
N GLN A 376 -13.09 -29.60 57.13
CA GLN A 376 -12.78 -30.09 55.75
C GLN A 376 -13.97 -29.77 54.83
N LEU A 377 -13.68 -29.33 53.60
CA LEU A 377 -14.67 -29.06 52.57
C LEU A 377 -15.23 -30.39 52.05
N GLY A 378 -16.50 -30.65 52.36
CA GLY A 378 -17.26 -31.80 51.86
C GLY A 378 -17.90 -31.53 50.48
N ASP A 379 -18.98 -32.19 50.15
CA ASP A 379 -19.71 -32.01 48.86
C ASP A 379 -20.65 -30.79 48.88
N GLU A 380 -20.62 -30.03 49.97
CA GLU A 380 -21.36 -28.81 50.13
C GLU A 380 -20.72 -27.60 49.45
N THR A 381 -21.43 -26.47 49.40
CA THR A 381 -20.91 -25.19 48.92
C THR A 381 -19.92 -24.59 49.93
N LEU A 382 -18.99 -23.77 49.49
CA LEU A 382 -18.04 -23.05 50.34
C LEU A 382 -18.75 -22.24 51.42
N LYS A 383 -19.93 -21.67 51.12
CA LYS A 383 -20.73 -20.93 52.08
C LYS A 383 -21.11 -21.81 53.29
N VAL A 384 -21.59 -23.03 53.02
CA VAL A 384 -21.98 -24.00 54.07
C VAL A 384 -20.75 -24.45 54.90
N ALA A 385 -19.60 -24.65 54.24
CA ALA A 385 -18.35 -24.99 54.90
C ALA A 385 -17.85 -23.85 55.79
N ILE A 386 -17.98 -22.58 55.38
CA ILE A 386 -17.65 -21.40 56.19
C ILE A 386 -18.60 -21.31 57.41
N GLU A 387 -19.90 -21.58 57.24
CA GLU A 387 -20.85 -21.62 58.33
C GLU A 387 -20.52 -22.72 59.35
N ARG A 388 -19.98 -23.86 58.93
CA ARG A 388 -19.47 -24.92 59.83
C ARG A 388 -18.19 -24.48 60.55
N ALA A 389 -17.24 -23.83 59.79
CA ALA A 389 -16.02 -23.27 60.38
C ALA A 389 -16.32 -22.21 61.44
N ASP A 390 -17.37 -21.37 61.25
CA ASP A 390 -17.85 -20.38 62.25
C ASP A 390 -18.36 -21.05 63.49
N LYS A 391 -19.08 -22.14 63.36
CA LYS A 391 -19.54 -22.92 64.57
C LYS A 391 -18.35 -23.49 65.33
N MET A 392 -17.27 -23.93 64.66
CA MET A 392 -16.07 -24.41 65.36
C MET A 392 -15.29 -23.23 65.94
N LEU A 393 -15.21 -22.10 65.34
CA LEU A 393 -14.65 -20.88 65.89
C LEU A 393 -15.39 -20.42 67.15
N TYR A 394 -16.70 -20.47 67.13
CA TYR A 394 -17.52 -20.18 68.28
C TYR A 394 -17.18 -21.12 69.44
N ARG A 395 -17.04 -22.44 69.17
CA ARG A 395 -16.62 -23.41 70.23
C ARG A 395 -15.24 -23.11 70.78
N ALA A 396 -14.25 -22.72 69.90
CA ALA A 396 -12.93 -22.32 70.35
C ALA A 396 -12.99 -21.11 71.30
N LYS A 397 -13.83 -20.12 71.00
CA LYS A 397 -14.06 -18.95 71.85
C LYS A 397 -14.72 -19.31 73.18
N GLU A 398 -15.70 -20.24 73.21
CA GLU A 398 -16.32 -20.75 74.42
C GLU A 398 -15.41 -21.60 75.30
N SER A 399 -14.46 -22.33 74.70
CA SER A 399 -13.49 -23.17 75.41
C SER A 399 -12.35 -22.37 76.08
N GLY A 400 -12.45 -21.04 76.10
CA GLY A 400 -11.48 -20.16 76.76
C GLY A 400 -10.66 -19.32 75.88
N ARG A 401 -10.89 -19.32 74.51
CA ARG A 401 -10.13 -18.63 73.46
C ARG A 401 -8.71 -19.18 73.29
N ASN A 402 -7.91 -18.54 72.46
CA ASN A 402 -6.56 -18.99 72.13
C ASN A 402 -6.51 -20.51 71.86
N TRP A 403 -7.44 -20.96 71.04
CA TRP A 403 -7.71 -22.39 70.84
C TRP A 403 -8.06 -22.70 69.39
N VAL A 404 -7.67 -23.90 68.89
CA VAL A 404 -8.10 -24.45 67.61
C VAL A 404 -9.19 -25.51 67.87
N ALA A 405 -10.39 -25.28 67.35
CA ALA A 405 -11.47 -26.27 67.40
C ALA A 405 -11.70 -26.80 66.00
N ALA A 406 -11.80 -28.11 65.89
CA ALA A 406 -12.08 -28.78 64.61
C ALA A 406 -13.29 -29.66 64.66
N GLU A 407 -13.92 -29.91 63.56
CA GLU A 407 -14.98 -30.89 63.42
C GLU A 407 -14.42 -32.29 63.62
N GLN A 408 -15.18 -33.15 64.32
CA GLN A 408 -14.78 -34.56 64.45
C GLN A 408 -14.83 -35.23 63.06
N LEU A 409 -13.77 -35.90 62.65
CA LEU A 409 -13.80 -36.77 61.47
C LEU A 409 -14.89 -37.85 61.72
N PRO A 410 -15.77 -38.12 60.72
CA PRO A 410 -16.63 -39.28 60.79
C PRO A 410 -15.74 -40.52 60.96
N ASP A 411 -16.13 -41.41 61.90
CA ASP A 411 -15.39 -42.65 62.28
C ASP A 411 -14.98 -43.54 61.03
N GLN A 412 -15.62 -43.33 59.91
CA GLN A 412 -15.30 -44.01 58.62
C GLN A 412 -13.99 -43.61 57.97
N LEU A 413 -13.37 -42.51 58.33
CA LEU A 413 -12.07 -42.07 57.76
C LEU A 413 -10.86 -42.46 58.62
N LEU A 414 -11.10 -42.82 59.88
CA LEU A 414 -10.06 -43.29 60.79
C LEU A 414 -9.61 -44.74 60.52
N SER A 415 -10.44 -45.55 59.82
CA SER A 415 -10.08 -46.93 59.48
C SER A 415 -9.14 -47.06 58.30
N ASN A 416 -9.05 -46.07 57.42
CA ASN A 416 -8.20 -46.10 56.23
C ASN A 416 -6.77 -45.56 56.44
N SER A 417 -6.51 -44.93 57.62
CA SER A 417 -5.18 -44.41 57.94
C SER A 417 -4.27 -45.39 58.70
N GLN A 418 -4.80 -46.57 59.10
CA GLN A 418 -3.99 -47.65 59.76
C GLN A 418 -3.49 -48.75 58.80
N GLU A 419 -3.82 -48.66 57.49
CA GLU A 419 -3.37 -49.62 56.48
C GLU A 419 -2.44 -49.02 55.40
N ARG A 420 -1.67 -48.01 55.73
CA ARG A 420 -0.57 -47.57 54.83
C ARG A 420 0.73 -47.42 55.61
#